data_f29c03635fef388cbe6ef3f7ce97d676
#
_entry.id   f29c03635fef388cbe6ef3f7ce97d676
#
_cell.length_a   1.000
_cell.length_b   1.000
_cell.length_c   1.000
_cell.angle_alpha   90.00
_cell.angle_beta   90.00
_cell.angle_gamma   90.00
#
_symmetry.space_group_name_H-M   'P 1'
#
loop_
_entity.id
_entity.type
_entity.pdbx_description
1 polymer ?
#
loop_
_entity_poly.entity_id
_entity_poly.type
_entity_poly.pdbx_seq_one_letter_code
_entity_poly.pdbx_strand_id
1 'polypeptide(L)'
;TPDFGRVTAIARGVRKTKTPKRQLLNPLSRLLVCWQGKSDMKLLTSFEADNHYLSLKGNHLYSAFYLNELLVRLLPEMDKHNGLFFAYEQCLDALQQEVDIEPLLRGFEFRLLEELGYALDFTLDARNGCEIDPGCFYDCHIQEGFYAAAPDMPAPYLLKGEWLLAIAAGNYSAPETRQAAKK
;
A
#
# COMPACT_ATOMS: atom_id res chain seq x y z
N THR A 1 3.95 -0.54 -13.38
CA THR A 1 3.79 0.47 -14.45
C THR A 1 2.37 1.04 -14.44
N PRO A 2 2.17 2.35 -14.84
CA PRO A 2 0.82 2.92 -14.83
C PRO A 2 -0.14 2.23 -15.81
N ASP A 3 0.34 1.81 -16.96
CA ASP A 3 -0.52 1.30 -18.03
C ASP A 3 -0.73 -0.21 -18.04
N PHE A 4 0.16 -0.97 -17.38
CA PHE A 4 0.14 -2.44 -17.43
C PHE A 4 0.18 -3.08 -16.04
N GLY A 5 0.11 -2.30 -14.97
CA GLY A 5 0.20 -2.82 -13.60
C GLY A 5 1.55 -3.43 -13.28
N ARG A 6 1.55 -4.52 -12.51
CA ARG A 6 2.74 -5.29 -12.15
C ARG A 6 3.20 -6.14 -13.35
N VAL A 7 4.47 -6.02 -13.71
CA VAL A 7 5.06 -6.74 -14.85
C VAL A 7 6.29 -7.51 -14.41
N THR A 8 6.34 -8.80 -14.71
CA THR A 8 7.55 -9.61 -14.53
C THR A 8 8.37 -9.63 -15.82
N ALA A 9 9.65 -9.23 -15.74
CA ALA A 9 10.51 -9.19 -16.91
C ALA A 9 11.93 -9.70 -16.63
N ILE A 10 12.56 -10.29 -17.66
CA ILE A 10 13.96 -10.75 -17.62
C ILE A 10 14.85 -9.74 -18.36
N ALA A 11 15.88 -9.25 -17.68
CA ALA A 11 16.96 -8.49 -18.29
C ALA A 11 18.13 -9.45 -18.64
N ARG A 12 18.33 -9.76 -19.92
CA ARG A 12 19.41 -10.65 -20.37
C ARG A 12 20.77 -9.96 -20.37
N GLY A 13 21.81 -10.69 -20.03
CA GLY A 13 23.21 -10.22 -20.15
C GLY A 13 23.70 -9.29 -19.05
N VAL A 14 22.82 -8.77 -18.19
CA VAL A 14 23.16 -7.75 -17.17
C VAL A 14 24.11 -8.27 -16.09
N ARG A 15 24.07 -9.57 -15.77
CA ARG A 15 24.91 -10.18 -14.71
C ARG A 15 26.41 -10.23 -15.08
N LYS A 16 26.73 -10.33 -16.36
CA LYS A 16 28.13 -10.53 -16.87
C LYS A 16 28.90 -9.22 -17.02
N THR A 17 28.24 -8.09 -16.97
CA THR A 17 28.88 -6.79 -17.23
C THR A 17 28.93 -5.97 -15.94
N LYS A 18 30.12 -5.49 -15.57
CA LYS A 18 30.31 -4.45 -14.54
C LYS A 18 29.88 -3.06 -15.09
N THR A 19 28.78 -3.03 -15.83
CA THR A 19 28.32 -1.79 -16.47
C THR A 19 27.45 -0.97 -15.52
N PRO A 20 27.42 0.37 -15.68
CA PRO A 20 26.49 1.24 -14.97
C PRO A 20 25.01 0.79 -15.07
N LYS A 21 24.64 0.16 -16.18
CA LYS A 21 23.26 -0.39 -16.39
C LYS A 21 22.82 -1.38 -15.33
N ARG A 22 23.72 -2.20 -14.74
CA ARG A 22 23.34 -3.11 -13.67
C ARG A 22 22.88 -2.37 -12.41
N GLN A 23 23.46 -1.21 -12.13
CA GLN A 23 23.13 -0.40 -10.97
C GLN A 23 21.73 0.22 -11.08
N LEU A 24 21.21 0.39 -12.29
CA LEU A 24 19.85 0.87 -12.50
C LEU A 24 18.78 -0.14 -12.10
N LEU A 25 19.08 -1.44 -12.15
CA LEU A 25 18.14 -2.52 -11.79
C LEU A 25 18.12 -2.81 -10.27
N ASN A 26 18.35 -1.81 -9.45
CA ASN A 26 18.19 -1.92 -8.02
C ASN A 26 16.71 -1.72 -7.65
N PRO A 27 16.25 -2.34 -6.54
CA PRO A 27 14.93 -2.04 -5.99
C PRO A 27 14.75 -0.53 -5.79
N LEU A 28 13.52 -0.05 -5.96
CA LEU A 28 13.14 1.36 -5.83
C LEU A 28 13.71 2.30 -6.93
N SER A 29 14.42 1.77 -7.92
CA SER A 29 14.83 2.57 -9.08
C SER A 29 13.65 2.82 -10.00
N ARG A 30 13.34 4.08 -10.27
CA ARG A 30 12.36 4.47 -11.29
C ARG A 30 13.01 4.40 -12.67
N LEU A 31 12.37 3.65 -13.57
CA LEU A 31 12.95 3.36 -14.90
C LEU A 31 11.91 3.59 -16.00
N LEU A 32 12.38 4.13 -17.10
CA LEU A 32 11.71 4.03 -18.39
C LEU A 32 12.11 2.68 -19.01
N VAL A 33 11.13 1.83 -19.30
CA VAL A 33 11.39 0.46 -19.74
C VAL A 33 10.65 0.14 -21.03
N CYS A 34 11.32 -0.64 -21.91
CA CYS A 34 10.68 -1.29 -23.04
C CYS A 34 10.84 -2.80 -22.89
N TRP A 35 9.79 -3.52 -23.23
CA TRP A 35 9.79 -4.99 -23.21
C TRP A 35 9.07 -5.57 -24.40
N GLN A 36 9.30 -6.85 -24.66
CA GLN A 36 8.62 -7.63 -25.68
C GLN A 36 8.26 -9.02 -25.15
N GLY A 37 7.37 -9.70 -25.83
CA GLY A 37 6.92 -11.06 -25.54
C GLY A 37 5.45 -11.11 -25.16
N LYS A 38 4.78 -12.22 -25.55
CA LYS A 38 3.36 -12.49 -25.29
C LYS A 38 3.15 -13.31 -24.01
N SER A 39 4.17 -14.00 -23.50
CA SER A 39 4.12 -14.79 -22.26
C SER A 39 4.08 -13.88 -21.03
N ASP A 40 3.71 -14.40 -19.87
CA ASP A 40 3.68 -13.69 -18.61
C ASP A 40 5.05 -13.10 -18.27
N MET A 41 6.12 -13.86 -18.51
CA MET A 41 7.48 -13.36 -18.35
C MET A 41 7.93 -12.59 -19.60
N LYS A 42 8.02 -11.27 -19.49
CA LYS A 42 8.45 -10.38 -20.57
C LYS A 42 9.96 -10.38 -20.73
N LEU A 43 10.45 -10.03 -21.90
CA LEU A 43 11.88 -9.77 -22.14
C LEU A 43 12.11 -8.26 -22.15
N LEU A 44 12.89 -7.78 -21.19
CA LEU A 44 13.30 -6.37 -21.13
C LEU A 44 14.29 -6.10 -22.26
N THR A 45 13.91 -5.21 -23.17
CA THR A 45 14.71 -4.87 -24.35
C THR A 45 15.56 -3.62 -24.13
N SER A 46 15.01 -2.63 -23.43
CA SER A 46 15.75 -1.46 -22.97
C SER A 46 15.25 -0.97 -21.62
N PHE A 47 16.11 -0.28 -20.90
CA PHE A 47 15.77 0.42 -19.68
C PHE A 47 16.74 1.58 -19.45
N GLU A 48 16.21 2.68 -18.96
CA GLU A 48 16.92 3.90 -18.68
C GLU A 48 16.44 4.51 -17.37
N ALA A 49 17.30 5.25 -16.66
CA ALA A 49 16.89 5.97 -15.46
C ALA A 49 15.94 7.10 -15.82
N ASP A 50 14.88 7.26 -15.05
CA ASP A 50 13.94 8.40 -15.16
C ASP A 50 14.40 9.61 -14.33
N ASN A 51 15.70 9.78 -14.09
CA ASN A 51 16.27 10.89 -13.32
C ASN A 51 15.63 11.20 -11.97
N HIS A 52 14.79 10.29 -11.46
CA HIS A 52 14.19 10.37 -10.15
C HIS A 52 14.99 9.49 -9.18
N TYR A 53 15.68 10.13 -8.24
CA TYR A 53 16.53 9.42 -7.26
C TYR A 53 15.87 9.43 -5.89
N LEU A 54 15.70 8.24 -5.34
CA LEU A 54 15.27 8.06 -3.94
C LEU A 54 16.50 7.88 -3.05
N SER A 55 16.64 8.73 -2.05
CA SER A 55 17.71 8.63 -1.04
C SER A 55 17.13 8.27 0.33
N LEU A 56 16.70 7.03 0.48
CA LEU A 56 16.07 6.53 1.69
C LEU A 56 17.07 5.81 2.59
N LYS A 57 16.95 5.96 3.91
CA LYS A 57 17.81 5.32 4.92
C LYS A 57 16.98 4.83 6.11
N GLY A 58 17.53 3.85 6.84
CA GLY A 58 16.92 3.35 8.07
C GLY A 58 15.48 2.91 7.88
N ASN A 59 14.59 3.34 8.77
CA ASN A 59 13.19 2.94 8.76
C ASN A 59 12.44 3.37 7.49
N HIS A 60 12.78 4.51 6.87
CA HIS A 60 12.19 4.96 5.61
C HIS A 60 12.50 4.00 4.46
N LEU A 61 13.74 3.49 4.39
CA LEU A 61 14.12 2.48 3.40
C LEU A 61 13.40 1.15 3.63
N TYR A 62 13.29 0.69 4.88
CA TYR A 62 12.54 -0.54 5.20
C TYR A 62 11.05 -0.40 4.89
N SER A 63 10.47 0.77 5.12
CA SER A 63 9.08 1.07 4.77
C SER A 63 8.86 1.02 3.25
N ALA A 64 9.78 1.56 2.46
CA ALA A 64 9.71 1.46 1.00
C ALA A 64 9.80 0.00 0.51
N PHE A 65 10.65 -0.83 1.11
CA PHE A 65 10.68 -2.28 0.81
C PHE A 65 9.41 -3.00 1.23
N TYR A 66 8.81 -2.61 2.34
CA TYR A 66 7.52 -3.13 2.78
C TYR A 66 6.41 -2.82 1.76
N LEU A 67 6.33 -1.58 1.26
CA LEU A 67 5.39 -1.21 0.19
C LEU A 67 5.60 -2.08 -1.06
N ASN A 68 6.85 -2.30 -1.48
CA ASN A 68 7.17 -3.20 -2.59
C ASN A 68 6.69 -4.62 -2.35
N GLU A 69 6.88 -5.15 -1.14
CA GLU A 69 6.46 -6.50 -0.77
C GLU A 69 4.94 -6.64 -0.86
N LEU A 70 4.17 -5.66 -0.36
CA LEU A 70 2.72 -5.64 -0.47
C LEU A 70 2.28 -5.70 -1.94
N LEU A 71 2.84 -4.84 -2.79
CA LEU A 71 2.51 -4.80 -4.22
C LEU A 71 2.85 -6.11 -4.93
N VAL A 72 4.01 -6.70 -4.64
CA VAL A 72 4.43 -7.97 -5.25
C VAL A 72 3.54 -9.14 -4.82
N ARG A 73 3.10 -9.16 -3.56
CA ARG A 73 2.30 -10.26 -3.02
C ARG A 73 0.82 -10.17 -3.38
N LEU A 74 0.27 -8.96 -3.44
CA LEU A 74 -1.17 -8.75 -3.51
C LEU A 74 -1.68 -8.38 -4.90
N LEU A 75 -0.86 -7.70 -5.74
CA LEU A 75 -1.31 -7.34 -7.08
C LEU A 75 -1.16 -8.50 -8.06
N PRO A 76 -2.19 -8.80 -8.84
CA PRO A 76 -2.07 -9.67 -10.01
C PRO A 76 -1.11 -9.05 -11.05
N GLU A 77 -0.56 -9.92 -11.91
CA GLU A 77 0.27 -9.44 -13.03
C GLU A 77 -0.59 -8.90 -14.16
N MET A 78 -0.09 -7.88 -14.84
CA MET A 78 -0.72 -7.28 -16.01
C MET A 78 -2.13 -6.72 -15.73
N ASP A 79 -2.42 -6.39 -14.49
CA ASP A 79 -3.65 -5.73 -14.08
C ASP A 79 -3.38 -4.27 -13.76
N LYS A 80 -4.14 -3.39 -14.40
CA LYS A 80 -3.90 -1.95 -14.40
C LYS A 80 -4.53 -1.28 -13.19
N HIS A 81 -3.69 -0.67 -12.34
CA HIS A 81 -4.08 0.09 -11.15
C HIS A 81 -3.40 1.47 -11.15
N ASN A 82 -3.87 2.39 -12.01
CA ASN A 82 -3.22 3.70 -12.15
C ASN A 82 -3.23 4.50 -10.85
N GLY A 83 -4.37 4.53 -10.16
CA GLY A 83 -4.51 5.25 -8.89
C GLY A 83 -3.50 4.76 -7.85
N LEU A 84 -3.34 3.44 -7.76
CA LEU A 84 -2.38 2.84 -6.84
C LEU A 84 -0.92 3.11 -7.24
N PHE A 85 -0.62 3.12 -8.55
CA PHE A 85 0.73 3.46 -9.02
C PHE A 85 1.14 4.86 -8.57
N PHE A 86 0.28 5.85 -8.75
CA PHE A 86 0.55 7.22 -8.30
C PHE A 86 0.58 7.34 -6.78
N ALA A 87 -0.28 6.64 -6.06
CA ALA A 87 -0.24 6.60 -4.60
C ALA A 87 1.08 6.01 -4.09
N TYR A 88 1.60 4.97 -4.73
CA TYR A 88 2.90 4.39 -4.43
C TYR A 88 4.05 5.39 -4.66
N GLU A 89 4.06 6.10 -5.80
CA GLU A 89 5.06 7.14 -6.07
C GLU A 89 5.00 8.24 -5.01
N GLN A 90 3.81 8.75 -4.68
CA GLN A 90 3.64 9.76 -3.63
C GLN A 90 4.13 9.29 -2.26
N CYS A 91 3.89 8.01 -1.90
CA CYS A 91 4.42 7.43 -0.67
C CYS A 91 5.95 7.39 -0.66
N LEU A 92 6.58 6.98 -1.77
CA LEU A 92 8.05 6.96 -1.87
C LEU A 92 8.64 8.36 -1.75
N ASP A 93 8.01 9.36 -2.36
CA ASP A 93 8.43 10.76 -2.29
C ASP A 93 8.26 11.33 -0.88
N ALA A 94 7.14 11.02 -0.22
CA ALA A 94 6.92 11.42 1.16
C ALA A 94 7.94 10.80 2.12
N LEU A 95 8.34 9.53 1.90
CA LEU A 95 9.38 8.87 2.69
C LEU A 95 10.76 9.53 2.58
N GLN A 96 11.01 10.40 1.61
CA GLN A 96 12.24 11.20 1.54
C GLN A 96 12.21 12.42 2.48
N GLN A 97 11.04 12.76 3.02
CA GLN A 97 10.84 13.85 3.95
C GLN A 97 10.83 13.33 5.40
N GLU A 98 10.95 14.22 6.37
CA GLU A 98 10.74 13.91 7.80
C GLU A 98 9.25 13.80 8.11
N VAL A 99 8.63 12.69 7.68
CA VAL A 99 7.20 12.41 7.91
C VAL A 99 7.01 11.31 8.94
N ASP A 100 5.85 11.31 9.58
CA ASP A 100 5.42 10.17 10.40
C ASP A 100 5.11 8.98 9.46
N ILE A 101 5.96 7.95 9.52
CA ILE A 101 5.89 6.80 8.62
C ILE A 101 4.59 6.02 8.80
N GLU A 102 4.10 5.89 10.03
CA GLU A 102 2.96 5.01 10.34
C GLU A 102 1.66 5.48 9.68
N PRO A 103 1.22 6.74 9.79
CA PRO A 103 0.06 7.24 9.05
C PRO A 103 0.20 7.09 7.53
N LEU A 104 1.41 7.35 7.01
CA LEU A 104 1.68 7.22 5.59
C LEU A 104 1.46 5.79 5.09
N LEU A 105 1.98 4.80 5.81
CA LEU A 105 1.81 3.39 5.47
C LEU A 105 0.34 2.97 5.57
N ARG A 106 -0.37 3.38 6.64
CA ARG A 106 -1.81 3.06 6.79
C ARG A 106 -2.63 3.61 5.63
N GLY A 107 -2.40 4.87 5.23
CA GLY A 107 -3.08 5.47 4.08
C GLY A 107 -2.85 4.67 2.79
N PHE A 108 -1.63 4.23 2.53
CA PHE A 108 -1.33 3.39 1.36
C PHE A 108 -1.98 2.01 1.43
N GLU A 109 -1.96 1.35 2.60
CA GLU A 109 -2.58 0.04 2.80
C GLU A 109 -4.09 0.09 2.57
N PHE A 110 -4.78 1.09 3.09
CA PHE A 110 -6.22 1.25 2.83
C PHE A 110 -6.50 1.52 1.36
N ARG A 111 -5.66 2.34 0.69
CA ARG A 111 -5.78 2.55 -0.75
C ARG A 111 -5.57 1.26 -1.55
N LEU A 112 -4.61 0.42 -1.15
CA LEU A 112 -4.37 -0.88 -1.76
C LEU A 112 -5.57 -1.81 -1.57
N LEU A 113 -6.15 -1.89 -0.37
CA LEU A 113 -7.34 -2.68 -0.09
C LEU A 113 -8.53 -2.21 -0.93
N GLU A 114 -8.74 -0.90 -1.05
CA GLU A 114 -9.78 -0.31 -1.88
C GLU A 114 -9.63 -0.73 -3.35
N GLU A 115 -8.44 -0.62 -3.93
CA GLU A 115 -8.14 -1.00 -5.31
C GLU A 115 -8.33 -2.52 -5.56
N LEU A 116 -8.15 -3.34 -4.52
CA LEU A 116 -8.36 -4.78 -4.57
C LEU A 116 -9.81 -5.21 -4.30
N GLY A 117 -10.71 -4.25 -4.04
CA GLY A 117 -12.13 -4.53 -3.75
C GLY A 117 -12.44 -4.92 -2.30
N TYR A 118 -11.51 -4.65 -1.39
CA TYR A 118 -11.66 -4.89 0.06
C TYR A 118 -11.81 -3.58 0.85
N ALA A 119 -12.41 -2.56 0.23
CA ALA A 119 -12.66 -1.29 0.92
C ALA A 119 -13.56 -1.50 2.14
N LEU A 120 -13.16 -0.92 3.27
CA LEU A 120 -13.96 -0.86 4.48
C LEU A 120 -14.50 0.55 4.67
N ASP A 121 -15.78 0.65 4.97
CA ASP A 121 -16.39 1.92 5.37
C ASP A 121 -16.27 2.10 6.89
N PHE A 122 -15.38 3.00 7.30
CA PHE A 122 -15.11 3.31 8.71
C PHE A 122 -16.15 4.25 9.32
N THR A 123 -17.18 4.63 8.57
CA THR A 123 -18.20 5.59 9.01
C THR A 123 -19.57 4.96 9.27
N LEU A 124 -19.81 3.75 8.76
CA LEU A 124 -21.10 3.07 8.85
C LEU A 124 -21.01 1.72 9.56
N ASP A 125 -22.03 1.40 10.36
CA ASP A 125 -22.32 0.04 10.82
C ASP A 125 -22.86 -0.77 9.64
N ALA A 126 -22.11 -1.75 9.20
CA ALA A 126 -22.42 -2.55 8.01
C ALA A 126 -23.69 -3.43 8.16
N ARG A 127 -24.18 -3.67 9.39
CA ARG A 127 -25.39 -4.45 9.63
C ARG A 127 -26.67 -3.67 9.37
N ASN A 128 -26.67 -2.39 9.73
CA ASN A 128 -27.90 -1.58 9.71
C ASN A 128 -27.78 -0.29 8.90
N GLY A 129 -26.57 0.05 8.41
CA GLY A 129 -26.30 1.26 7.64
C GLY A 129 -26.35 2.55 8.47
N CYS A 130 -26.37 2.47 9.80
CA CYS A 130 -26.32 3.64 10.65
C CYS A 130 -24.90 4.20 10.74
N GLU A 131 -24.78 5.48 11.01
CA GLU A 131 -23.48 6.11 11.28
C GLU A 131 -22.82 5.48 12.52
N ILE A 132 -21.49 5.34 12.50
CA ILE A 132 -20.71 4.89 13.64
C ILE A 132 -20.85 5.88 14.79
N ASP A 133 -21.29 5.37 15.96
CA ASP A 133 -21.32 6.15 17.21
C ASP A 133 -19.92 6.14 17.85
N PRO A 134 -19.28 7.30 18.07
CA PRO A 134 -17.94 7.35 18.67
C PRO A 134 -17.86 6.72 20.07
N GLY A 135 -18.97 6.66 20.81
CA GLY A 135 -19.05 6.09 22.16
C GLY A 135 -19.21 4.56 22.20
N CYS A 136 -19.60 3.95 21.09
CA CYS A 136 -19.87 2.52 20.99
C CYS A 136 -18.62 1.73 20.58
N PHE A 137 -18.68 0.40 20.77
CA PHE A 137 -17.66 -0.54 20.33
C PHE A 137 -18.16 -1.36 19.14
N TYR A 138 -17.23 -1.71 18.26
CA TYR A 138 -17.51 -2.42 17.01
C TYR A 138 -16.57 -3.61 16.83
N ASP A 139 -17.11 -4.66 16.22
CA ASP A 139 -16.34 -5.82 15.74
C ASP A 139 -16.09 -5.68 14.24
N CYS A 140 -14.89 -6.04 13.78
CA CYS A 140 -14.52 -5.98 12.36
C CYS A 140 -14.75 -7.33 11.70
N HIS A 141 -15.64 -7.36 10.73
CA HIS A 141 -15.91 -8.53 9.89
C HIS A 141 -15.23 -8.35 8.53
N ILE A 142 -14.30 -9.24 8.21
CA ILE A 142 -13.54 -9.20 6.94
C ILE A 142 -14.55 -9.23 5.78
N GLN A 143 -14.41 -8.31 4.83
CA GLN A 143 -15.26 -8.10 3.65
C GLN A 143 -16.66 -7.54 3.94
N GLU A 144 -17.13 -7.53 5.16
CA GLU A 144 -18.46 -7.03 5.49
C GLU A 144 -18.43 -5.64 6.11
N GLY A 145 -17.44 -5.34 6.94
CA GLY A 145 -17.28 -4.05 7.61
C GLY A 145 -17.39 -4.15 9.14
N PHE A 146 -17.84 -3.08 9.76
CA PHE A 146 -17.90 -2.94 11.21
C PHE A 146 -19.34 -3.15 11.71
N TYR A 147 -19.51 -3.99 12.72
CA TYR A 147 -20.78 -4.27 13.36
C TYR A 147 -20.76 -3.80 14.82
N ALA A 148 -21.81 -3.14 15.26
CA ALA A 148 -21.97 -2.81 16.67
C ALA A 148 -21.80 -4.07 17.53
N ALA A 149 -20.89 -4.01 18.51
CA ALA A 149 -20.53 -5.15 19.34
C ALA A 149 -21.66 -5.55 20.29
N ALA A 150 -21.82 -6.86 20.48
CA ALA A 150 -22.70 -7.37 21.51
C ALA A 150 -22.11 -7.10 22.91
N PRO A 151 -22.95 -6.94 23.97
CA PRO A 151 -22.52 -6.61 25.32
C PRO A 151 -21.56 -7.62 25.98
N ASP A 152 -21.54 -8.85 25.50
CA ASP A 152 -20.77 -9.98 26.03
C ASP A 152 -19.47 -10.25 25.26
N MET A 153 -19.15 -9.42 24.23
CA MET A 153 -17.97 -9.59 23.41
C MET A 153 -16.67 -9.22 24.14
N PRO A 154 -15.58 -10.01 23.98
CA PRO A 154 -14.30 -9.73 24.63
C PRO A 154 -13.67 -8.43 24.13
N ALA A 155 -13.41 -7.48 25.01
CA ALA A 155 -12.83 -6.17 24.73
C ALA A 155 -11.56 -6.14 23.84
N PRO A 156 -10.62 -7.14 23.89
CA PRO A 156 -9.37 -7.07 23.11
C PRO A 156 -9.56 -7.05 21.59
N TYR A 157 -10.69 -7.51 21.09
CA TYR A 157 -10.98 -7.58 19.66
C TYR A 157 -11.82 -6.40 19.15
N LEU A 158 -12.36 -5.61 20.07
CA LEU A 158 -13.26 -4.51 19.74
C LEU A 158 -12.50 -3.25 19.35
N LEU A 159 -13.12 -2.48 18.46
CA LEU A 159 -12.68 -1.16 18.02
C LEU A 159 -13.68 -0.13 18.51
N LYS A 160 -13.20 0.96 19.12
CA LYS A 160 -14.08 2.05 19.54
C LYS A 160 -14.46 2.90 18.34
N GLY A 161 -15.72 3.34 18.27
CA GLY A 161 -16.21 4.14 17.14
C GLY A 161 -15.41 5.41 16.90
N GLU A 162 -14.95 6.09 17.95
CA GLU A 162 -14.08 7.27 17.81
C GLU A 162 -12.77 6.97 17.05
N TRP A 163 -12.22 5.74 17.19
CA TRP A 163 -11.01 5.34 16.46
C TRP A 163 -11.31 5.06 14.98
N LEU A 164 -12.45 4.44 14.70
CA LEU A 164 -12.91 4.19 13.33
C LEU A 164 -13.11 5.51 12.58
N LEU A 165 -13.81 6.46 13.21
CA LEU A 165 -14.03 7.79 12.62
C LEU A 165 -12.73 8.57 12.46
N ALA A 166 -11.77 8.44 13.39
CA ALA A 166 -10.45 9.05 13.25
C ALA A 166 -9.66 8.44 12.07
N ILE A 167 -9.73 7.12 11.87
CA ILE A 167 -9.13 6.43 10.71
C ILE A 167 -9.77 6.93 9.42
N ALA A 168 -11.11 7.01 9.35
CA ALA A 168 -11.83 7.56 8.21
C ALA A 168 -11.38 8.98 7.84
N ALA A 169 -11.10 9.80 8.86
CA ALA A 169 -10.61 11.16 8.70
C ALA A 169 -9.09 11.26 8.42
N GLY A 170 -8.36 10.13 8.36
CA GLY A 170 -6.90 10.12 8.25
C GLY A 170 -6.17 10.70 9.47
N ASN A 171 -6.84 10.77 10.62
CA ASN A 171 -6.28 11.33 11.85
C ASN A 171 -5.68 10.24 12.74
N TYR A 172 -4.37 10.09 12.70
CA TYR A 172 -3.59 9.13 13.48
C TYR A 172 -2.82 9.79 14.64
N SER A 173 -3.28 10.91 15.16
CA SER A 173 -2.60 11.62 16.27
C SER A 173 -2.64 10.83 17.58
N ALA A 174 -3.76 10.14 17.86
CA ALA A 174 -3.91 9.32 19.06
C ALA A 174 -3.24 7.94 18.91
N PRO A 175 -2.47 7.47 19.92
CA PRO A 175 -1.84 6.14 19.90
C PRO A 175 -2.86 5.00 19.74
N GLU A 176 -4.04 5.12 20.33
CA GLU A 176 -5.12 4.15 20.27
C GLU A 176 -5.65 3.98 18.84
N THR A 177 -5.80 5.09 18.09
CA THR A 177 -6.18 5.06 16.67
C THR A 177 -5.13 4.34 15.83
N ARG A 178 -3.83 4.61 16.08
CA ARG A 178 -2.73 3.91 15.39
C ARG A 178 -2.75 2.41 15.67
N GLN A 179 -3.04 2.02 16.91
CA GLN A 179 -3.17 0.61 17.27
C GLN A 179 -4.40 -0.04 16.64
N ALA A 180 -5.52 0.66 16.59
CA ALA A 180 -6.75 0.22 15.94
C ALA A 180 -6.55 -0.04 14.44
N ALA A 181 -5.85 0.86 13.77
CA ALA A 181 -5.57 0.75 12.32
C ALA A 181 -4.63 -0.42 11.94
N LYS A 182 -4.03 -1.11 12.92
CA LYS A 182 -3.18 -2.31 12.72
C LYS A 182 -3.94 -3.63 12.90
N LYS A 183 -5.12 -3.57 13.45
CA LYS A 183 -5.97 -4.75 13.67
C LYS A 183 -6.76 -5.11 12.42
#